data_631db6034351f2f1b6c050f73f999ec4
#
_entry.id   631db6034351f2f1b6c050f73f999ec4
#
_cell.length_a   1.000
_cell.length_b   1.000
_cell.length_c   1.000
_cell.angle_alpha   90.00
_cell.angle_beta   90.00
_cell.angle_gamma   90.00
#
_symmetry.space_group_name_H-M   'P 1'
#
loop_
_entity.id
_entity.type
_entity.pdbx_description
1 polymer ?
#
loop_
_entity_poly.entity_id
_entity_poly.type
_entity_poly.pdbx_seq_one_letter_code
_entity_poly.pdbx_strand_id
1 'polypeptide(L)'
;MAERMKGLLPLAVAVGILAFLWTWVALNFTFHWVTNGDLGNGLDLPANFHLIVPAAFVAWAMFFAAGGDNEAAKKVAIANVFGAAAAFVVLWGAGELADLPDFWSIALLVAVMAALLVVLGGLGDWFFIPATFGAFASVFFWWIATGLDKWAPGGGGVGNSVKALGDPATAGAGAFGGVISTPIGWVFVNILACLTIGVVLGMLSTRLAALFTPKPKPVKHEAPPAGSAVA
;
A
#
# COMPACT_ATOMS: atom_id res chain seq x y z
N MET A 1 18.88 21.30 -14.30
CA MET A 1 18.84 20.20 -13.32
C MET A 1 18.78 20.72 -11.88
N ALA A 2 19.70 21.55 -11.44
CA ALA A 2 19.73 22.08 -10.06
C ALA A 2 18.45 22.82 -9.62
N GLU A 3 17.85 23.64 -10.45
CA GLU A 3 16.60 24.36 -10.12
C GLU A 3 15.41 23.40 -9.94
N ARG A 4 15.32 22.36 -10.78
CA ARG A 4 14.29 21.32 -10.63
C ARG A 4 14.46 20.53 -9.32
N MET A 5 15.71 20.23 -8.95
CA MET A 5 15.98 19.56 -7.67
C MET A 5 15.62 20.44 -6.46
N LYS A 6 15.95 21.74 -6.52
CA LYS A 6 15.56 22.69 -5.45
C LYS A 6 14.03 22.76 -5.28
N GLY A 7 13.27 22.74 -6.38
CA GLY A 7 11.80 22.74 -6.33
C GLY A 7 11.20 21.49 -5.69
N LEU A 8 11.92 20.36 -5.69
CA LEU A 8 11.46 19.12 -5.06
C LEU A 8 11.85 18.99 -3.57
N LEU A 9 12.78 19.83 -3.06
CA LEU A 9 13.24 19.73 -1.68
C LEU A 9 12.13 19.79 -0.63
N PRO A 10 11.15 20.69 -0.70
CA PRO A 10 10.05 20.72 0.27
C PRO A 10 9.29 19.40 0.34
N LEU A 11 8.99 18.81 -0.83
CA LEU A 11 8.31 17.53 -0.90
C LEU A 11 9.20 16.38 -0.40
N ALA A 12 10.49 16.39 -0.74
CA ALA A 12 11.43 15.38 -0.29
C ALA A 12 11.57 15.35 1.23
N VAL A 13 11.66 16.53 1.88
CA VAL A 13 11.70 16.65 3.34
C VAL A 13 10.40 16.14 3.96
N ALA A 14 9.24 16.55 3.42
CA ALA A 14 7.94 16.10 3.91
C ALA A 14 7.79 14.58 3.82
N VAL A 15 8.13 14.00 2.67
CA VAL A 15 8.09 12.54 2.46
C VAL A 15 9.07 11.83 3.39
N GLY A 16 10.29 12.34 3.57
CA GLY A 16 11.28 11.75 4.46
C GLY A 16 10.81 11.69 5.93
N ILE A 17 10.23 12.78 6.43
CA ILE A 17 9.67 12.83 7.79
C ILE A 17 8.53 11.80 7.94
N LEU A 18 7.57 11.80 7.02
CA LEU A 18 6.42 10.91 7.08
C LEU A 18 6.80 9.44 6.88
N ALA A 19 7.78 9.15 6.02
CA ALA A 19 8.29 7.81 5.82
C ALA A 19 8.98 7.27 7.09
N PHE A 20 9.78 8.10 7.76
CA PHE A 20 10.38 7.74 9.04
C PHE A 20 9.29 7.43 10.08
N LEU A 21 8.35 8.34 10.28
CA LEU A 21 7.28 8.18 11.26
C LEU A 21 6.43 6.94 10.98
N TRP A 22 6.02 6.75 9.73
CA TRP A 22 5.23 5.58 9.33
C TRP A 22 5.98 4.27 9.57
N THR A 23 7.21 4.19 9.13
CA THR A 23 8.02 2.98 9.28
C THR A 23 8.24 2.65 10.75
N TRP A 24 8.60 3.67 11.55
CA TRP A 24 8.82 3.51 12.98
C TRP A 24 7.56 3.05 13.72
N VAL A 25 6.41 3.70 13.47
CA VAL A 25 5.12 3.33 14.08
C VAL A 25 4.70 1.94 13.65
N ALA A 26 4.73 1.64 12.35
CA ALA A 26 4.21 0.38 11.83
C ALA A 26 5.03 -0.83 12.31
N LEU A 27 6.35 -0.73 12.35
CA LEU A 27 7.21 -1.82 12.84
C LEU A 27 7.06 -2.01 14.35
N ASN A 28 7.07 -0.94 15.14
CA ASN A 28 6.87 -1.06 16.57
C ASN A 28 5.46 -1.54 16.91
N PHE A 29 4.44 -1.07 16.20
CA PHE A 29 3.08 -1.55 16.37
C PHE A 29 3.00 -3.07 16.16
N THR A 30 3.50 -3.55 15.03
CA THR A 30 3.40 -4.96 14.64
C THR A 30 4.24 -5.88 15.53
N PHE A 31 5.42 -5.45 15.96
CA PHE A 31 6.36 -6.35 16.65
C PHE A 31 6.49 -6.10 18.15
N HIS A 32 6.07 -4.93 18.66
CA HIS A 32 6.27 -4.59 20.06
C HIS A 32 5.02 -4.15 20.80
N TRP A 33 4.06 -3.47 20.14
CA TRP A 33 2.96 -2.81 20.84
C TRP A 33 1.65 -3.60 20.82
N VAL A 34 1.44 -4.44 19.81
CA VAL A 34 0.24 -5.26 19.70
C VAL A 34 0.41 -6.55 20.47
N THR A 35 -0.57 -6.90 21.29
CA THR A 35 -0.60 -8.18 21.98
C THR A 35 -1.05 -9.26 21.01
N ASN A 36 -0.13 -10.13 20.61
CA ASN A 36 -0.40 -11.30 19.78
C ASN A 36 0.32 -12.54 20.33
N GLY A 37 0.13 -12.83 21.60
CA GLY A 37 0.86 -13.88 22.29
C GLY A 37 2.24 -13.39 22.71
N ASP A 38 3.29 -13.93 22.12
CA ASP A 38 4.67 -13.70 22.56
C ASP A 38 5.31 -12.40 22.01
N LEU A 39 4.69 -11.76 21.01
CA LEU A 39 5.25 -10.59 20.34
C LEU A 39 4.74 -9.25 20.86
N GLY A 40 3.56 -9.25 21.49
CA GLY A 40 2.93 -8.02 21.94
C GLY A 40 3.22 -7.70 23.40
N ASN A 41 3.16 -6.42 23.74
CA ASN A 41 3.44 -5.96 25.11
C ASN A 41 2.51 -4.89 25.64
N GLY A 42 1.34 -4.71 25.14
CA GLY A 42 0.52 -3.75 25.82
C GLY A 42 -0.72 -3.18 25.16
N LEU A 43 -0.91 -3.32 23.89
CA LEU A 43 -2.13 -2.89 23.25
C LEU A 43 -3.09 -4.08 23.12
N ASP A 44 -4.26 -3.96 23.73
CA ASP A 44 -5.33 -4.96 23.63
C ASP A 44 -6.05 -4.80 22.27
N LEU A 45 -5.37 -5.22 21.23
CA LEU A 45 -5.85 -5.21 19.84
C LEU A 45 -5.94 -6.64 19.31
N PRO A 46 -6.75 -6.89 18.26
CA PRO A 46 -6.83 -8.21 17.66
C PRO A 46 -5.44 -8.71 17.24
N ALA A 47 -5.08 -9.91 17.70
CA ALA A 47 -3.75 -10.50 17.49
C ALA A 47 -3.32 -10.57 16.01
N ASN A 48 -4.28 -10.63 15.09
CA ASN A 48 -4.03 -10.70 13.66
C ASN A 48 -3.98 -9.32 12.96
N PHE A 49 -4.12 -8.21 13.70
CA PHE A 49 -4.05 -6.87 13.12
C PHE A 49 -2.61 -6.37 13.10
N HIS A 50 -2.07 -6.22 11.90
CA HIS A 50 -0.70 -5.79 11.65
C HIS A 50 -0.65 -4.58 10.73
N LEU A 51 0.35 -3.73 10.93
CA LEU A 51 0.64 -2.60 10.04
C LEU A 51 1.77 -2.97 9.09
N ILE A 52 1.47 -2.97 7.80
CA ILE A 52 2.35 -3.44 6.74
C ILE A 52 2.98 -2.24 6.03
N VAL A 53 4.26 -1.98 6.34
CA VAL A 53 5.01 -0.82 5.82
C VAL A 53 4.90 -0.69 4.30
N PRO A 54 5.23 -1.71 3.48
CA PRO A 54 5.24 -1.57 2.03
C PRO A 54 3.87 -1.30 1.42
N ALA A 55 2.77 -1.80 1.99
CA ALA A 55 1.44 -1.57 1.45
C ALA A 55 1.06 -0.07 1.45
N ALA A 56 1.38 0.65 2.53
CA ALA A 56 1.16 2.09 2.57
C ALA A 56 2.02 2.83 1.54
N PHE A 57 3.28 2.42 1.35
CA PHE A 57 4.14 3.02 0.32
C PHE A 57 3.60 2.80 -1.10
N VAL A 58 2.99 1.65 -1.39
CA VAL A 58 2.34 1.40 -2.68
C VAL A 58 1.22 2.41 -2.93
N ALA A 59 0.28 2.55 -2.00
CA ALA A 59 -0.82 3.50 -2.14
C ALA A 59 -0.33 4.96 -2.18
N TRP A 60 0.70 5.28 -1.41
CA TRP A 60 1.33 6.60 -1.42
C TRP A 60 1.97 6.93 -2.78
N ALA A 61 2.69 5.97 -3.37
CA ALA A 61 3.24 6.12 -4.72
C ALA A 61 2.13 6.28 -5.77
N MET A 62 1.05 5.50 -5.67
CA MET A 62 -0.09 5.59 -6.57
C MET A 62 -0.84 6.92 -6.44
N PHE A 63 -0.89 7.52 -5.24
CA PHE A 63 -1.42 8.85 -5.05
C PHE A 63 -0.66 9.90 -5.88
N PHE A 64 0.67 9.88 -5.86
CA PHE A 64 1.47 10.76 -6.70
C PHE A 64 1.33 10.45 -8.19
N ALA A 65 1.27 9.18 -8.56
CA ALA A 65 1.07 8.75 -9.95
C ALA A 65 -0.30 9.19 -10.51
N ALA A 66 -1.30 9.31 -9.65
CA ALA A 66 -2.64 9.77 -10.02
C ALA A 66 -2.77 11.30 -10.06
N GLY A 67 -1.72 12.06 -9.71
CA GLY A 67 -1.71 13.54 -9.76
C GLY A 67 -1.43 14.25 -8.43
N GLY A 68 -1.51 13.54 -7.29
CA GLY A 68 -1.11 14.07 -5.98
C GLY A 68 -2.07 15.12 -5.37
N ASP A 69 -3.32 15.11 -5.78
CA ASP A 69 -4.38 16.03 -5.33
C ASP A 69 -5.56 15.28 -4.68
N ASN A 70 -6.62 15.99 -4.35
CA ASN A 70 -7.80 15.39 -3.72
C ASN A 70 -8.53 14.40 -4.65
N GLU A 71 -8.52 14.62 -5.97
CA GLU A 71 -9.11 13.71 -6.94
C GLU A 71 -8.26 12.42 -7.05
N ALA A 72 -6.94 12.57 -7.05
CA ALA A 72 -6.02 11.45 -6.95
C ALA A 72 -6.27 10.60 -5.69
N ALA A 73 -6.48 11.25 -4.54
CA ALA A 73 -6.79 10.56 -3.29
C ALA A 73 -8.07 9.72 -3.40
N LYS A 74 -9.14 10.26 -3.99
CA LYS A 74 -10.40 9.53 -4.20
C LYS A 74 -10.21 8.35 -5.16
N LYS A 75 -9.57 8.59 -6.32
CA LYS A 75 -9.31 7.55 -7.33
C LYS A 75 -8.51 6.38 -6.73
N VAL A 76 -7.44 6.69 -5.99
CA VAL A 76 -6.60 5.67 -5.36
C VAL A 76 -7.33 4.95 -4.23
N ALA A 77 -8.10 5.65 -3.40
CA ALA A 77 -8.89 5.03 -2.33
C ALA A 77 -9.92 4.03 -2.89
N ILE A 78 -10.64 4.41 -3.95
CA ILE A 78 -11.59 3.52 -4.64
C ILE A 78 -10.85 2.32 -5.25
N ALA A 79 -9.76 2.57 -5.97
CA ALA A 79 -8.94 1.54 -6.60
C ALA A 79 -8.38 0.54 -5.57
N ASN A 80 -7.98 1.01 -4.39
CA ASN A 80 -7.49 0.17 -3.31
C ASN A 80 -8.56 -0.83 -2.82
N VAL A 81 -9.81 -0.37 -2.68
CA VAL A 81 -10.92 -1.24 -2.28
C VAL A 81 -11.16 -2.32 -3.35
N PHE A 82 -11.26 -1.93 -4.63
CA PHE A 82 -11.49 -2.87 -5.72
C PHE A 82 -10.34 -3.89 -5.86
N GLY A 83 -9.10 -3.43 -5.83
CA GLY A 83 -7.93 -4.29 -5.95
C GLY A 83 -7.79 -5.26 -4.78
N ALA A 84 -7.96 -4.78 -3.56
CA ALA A 84 -7.89 -5.64 -2.38
C ALA A 84 -9.04 -6.66 -2.34
N ALA A 85 -10.27 -6.25 -2.67
CA ALA A 85 -11.42 -7.14 -2.75
C ALA A 85 -11.24 -8.20 -3.84
N ALA A 86 -10.74 -7.82 -5.01
CA ALA A 86 -10.45 -8.75 -6.09
C ALA A 86 -9.43 -9.82 -5.68
N ALA A 87 -8.35 -9.41 -5.01
CA ALA A 87 -7.35 -10.35 -4.48
C ALA A 87 -7.93 -11.26 -3.41
N PHE A 88 -8.74 -10.73 -2.51
CA PHE A 88 -9.45 -11.54 -1.50
C PHE A 88 -10.32 -12.62 -2.15
N VAL A 89 -11.09 -12.26 -3.18
CA VAL A 89 -11.94 -13.23 -3.93
C VAL A 89 -11.08 -14.31 -4.59
N VAL A 90 -9.93 -13.94 -5.18
CA VAL A 90 -9.01 -14.91 -5.76
C VAL A 90 -8.48 -15.88 -4.71
N LEU A 91 -8.01 -15.38 -3.57
CA LEU A 91 -7.44 -16.21 -2.51
C LEU A 91 -8.48 -17.13 -1.89
N TRP A 92 -9.68 -16.62 -1.65
CA TRP A 92 -10.79 -17.42 -1.15
C TRP A 92 -11.21 -18.49 -2.18
N GLY A 93 -11.41 -18.10 -3.43
CA GLY A 93 -11.82 -19.03 -4.50
C GLY A 93 -10.74 -20.05 -4.85
N ALA A 94 -9.44 -19.71 -4.72
CA ALA A 94 -8.36 -20.65 -4.93
C ALA A 94 -8.37 -21.79 -3.89
N GLY A 95 -8.79 -21.50 -2.66
CA GLY A 95 -9.00 -22.51 -1.64
C GLY A 95 -10.13 -23.50 -1.97
N GLU A 96 -11.23 -22.98 -2.53
CA GLU A 96 -12.36 -23.81 -2.95
C GLU A 96 -12.04 -24.69 -4.18
N LEU A 97 -11.04 -24.31 -4.97
CA LEU A 97 -10.56 -25.02 -6.15
C LEU A 97 -9.23 -25.75 -5.91
N ALA A 98 -8.93 -26.09 -4.68
CA ALA A 98 -7.64 -26.67 -4.30
C ALA A 98 -7.39 -28.08 -4.90
N ASP A 99 -8.44 -28.76 -5.37
CA ASP A 99 -8.33 -30.07 -6.06
C ASP A 99 -7.75 -29.98 -7.48
N LEU A 100 -7.61 -28.75 -8.03
CA LEU A 100 -6.95 -28.57 -9.30
C LEU A 100 -5.44 -28.78 -9.18
N PRO A 101 -4.80 -29.40 -10.21
CA PRO A 101 -3.39 -29.76 -10.13
C PRO A 101 -2.49 -28.53 -9.98
N ASP A 102 -1.42 -28.70 -9.21
CA ASP A 102 -0.40 -27.69 -8.99
C ASP A 102 -1.00 -26.35 -8.50
N PHE A 103 -0.70 -25.25 -9.16
CA PHE A 103 -1.19 -23.90 -8.84
C PHE A 103 -2.25 -23.41 -9.82
N TRP A 104 -2.93 -24.31 -10.53
CA TRP A 104 -3.92 -23.96 -11.54
C TRP A 104 -5.07 -23.12 -11.00
N SER A 105 -5.56 -23.44 -9.80
CA SER A 105 -6.66 -22.71 -9.17
C SER A 105 -6.34 -21.22 -9.04
N ILE A 106 -5.21 -20.90 -8.46
CA ILE A 106 -4.82 -19.50 -8.25
C ILE A 106 -4.45 -18.81 -9.56
N ALA A 107 -3.74 -19.51 -10.47
CA ALA A 107 -3.35 -18.94 -11.76
C ALA A 107 -4.56 -18.57 -12.61
N LEU A 108 -5.57 -19.46 -12.68
CA LEU A 108 -6.81 -19.23 -13.40
C LEU A 108 -7.58 -18.03 -12.81
N LEU A 109 -7.78 -18.02 -11.50
CA LEU A 109 -8.54 -16.94 -10.85
C LEU A 109 -7.81 -15.60 -10.93
N VAL A 110 -6.47 -15.57 -10.82
CA VAL A 110 -5.68 -14.36 -11.07
C VAL A 110 -5.88 -13.87 -12.50
N ALA A 111 -5.79 -14.74 -13.50
CA ALA A 111 -5.95 -14.37 -14.90
C ALA A 111 -7.34 -13.77 -15.17
N VAL A 112 -8.40 -14.43 -14.70
CA VAL A 112 -9.79 -13.96 -14.86
C VAL A 112 -9.98 -12.62 -14.14
N MET A 113 -9.53 -12.52 -12.91
CA MET A 113 -9.70 -11.29 -12.12
C MET A 113 -8.89 -10.12 -12.67
N ALA A 114 -7.65 -10.35 -13.08
CA ALA A 114 -6.82 -9.32 -13.72
C ALA A 114 -7.47 -8.80 -15.01
N ALA A 115 -8.00 -9.69 -15.86
CA ALA A 115 -8.74 -9.29 -17.05
C ALA A 115 -9.98 -8.46 -16.71
N LEU A 116 -10.75 -8.89 -15.70
CA LEU A 116 -11.92 -8.15 -15.22
C LEU A 116 -11.55 -6.74 -14.73
N LEU A 117 -10.49 -6.60 -13.92
CA LEU A 117 -10.04 -5.31 -13.44
C LEU A 117 -9.65 -4.35 -14.58
N VAL A 118 -9.07 -4.87 -15.67
CA VAL A 118 -8.77 -4.05 -16.86
C VAL A 118 -10.04 -3.61 -17.55
N VAL A 119 -11.02 -4.51 -17.73
CA VAL A 119 -12.32 -4.20 -18.34
C VAL A 119 -13.07 -3.15 -17.53
N LEU A 120 -13.04 -3.25 -16.19
CA LEU A 120 -13.66 -2.26 -15.30
C LEU A 120 -13.01 -0.88 -15.45
N GLY A 121 -11.79 -0.77 -15.94
CA GLY A 121 -11.16 0.51 -16.32
C GLY A 121 -11.95 1.29 -17.37
N GLY A 122 -12.79 0.63 -18.13
CA GLY A 122 -13.72 1.27 -19.07
C GLY A 122 -14.89 2.01 -18.41
N LEU A 123 -15.09 1.88 -17.09
CA LEU A 123 -16.14 2.58 -16.35
C LEU A 123 -15.89 4.09 -16.20
N GLY A 124 -14.68 4.55 -16.50
CA GLY A 124 -14.33 5.96 -16.51
C GLY A 124 -13.06 6.30 -15.72
N ASP A 125 -12.67 7.56 -15.77
CA ASP A 125 -11.41 8.07 -15.21
C ASP A 125 -11.29 7.96 -13.67
N TRP A 126 -12.39 7.66 -13.00
CA TRP A 126 -12.42 7.41 -11.56
C TRP A 126 -11.84 6.04 -11.18
N PHE A 127 -11.82 5.08 -12.12
CA PHE A 127 -11.26 3.77 -11.92
C PHE A 127 -9.79 3.74 -12.34
N PHE A 128 -8.89 3.90 -11.38
CA PHE A 128 -7.46 4.02 -11.64
C PHE A 128 -6.79 2.62 -11.62
N ILE A 129 -6.69 2.00 -12.80
CA ILE A 129 -6.13 0.65 -13.00
C ILE A 129 -4.79 0.44 -12.28
N PRO A 130 -3.77 1.33 -12.38
CA PRO A 130 -2.48 1.09 -11.73
C PRO A 130 -2.60 0.91 -10.21
N ALA A 131 -3.41 1.71 -9.53
CA ALA A 131 -3.61 1.56 -8.08
C ALA A 131 -4.40 0.31 -7.73
N THR A 132 -5.35 -0.10 -8.59
CA THR A 132 -6.11 -1.35 -8.43
C THR A 132 -5.18 -2.55 -8.45
N PHE A 133 -4.25 -2.61 -9.43
CA PHE A 133 -3.24 -3.67 -9.48
C PHE A 133 -2.23 -3.58 -8.32
N GLY A 134 -1.86 -2.38 -7.90
CA GLY A 134 -1.00 -2.17 -6.74
C GLY A 134 -1.61 -2.73 -5.46
N ALA A 135 -2.91 -2.49 -5.24
CA ALA A 135 -3.65 -3.02 -4.10
C ALA A 135 -3.81 -4.54 -4.18
N PHE A 136 -4.15 -5.06 -5.37
CA PHE A 136 -4.23 -6.50 -5.65
C PHE A 136 -2.92 -7.20 -5.30
N ALA A 137 -1.79 -6.69 -5.81
CA ALA A 137 -0.47 -7.23 -5.53
C ALA A 137 -0.08 -7.15 -4.05
N SER A 138 -0.48 -6.07 -3.36
CA SER A 138 -0.19 -5.90 -1.92
C SER A 138 -0.85 -6.98 -1.06
N VAL A 139 -2.07 -7.40 -1.39
CA VAL A 139 -2.75 -8.50 -0.71
C VAL A 139 -2.00 -9.82 -0.91
N PHE A 140 -1.62 -10.13 -2.15
CA PHE A 140 -0.83 -11.34 -2.45
C PHE A 140 0.52 -11.34 -1.74
N PHE A 141 1.20 -10.20 -1.73
CA PHE A 141 2.48 -10.06 -1.06
C PHE A 141 2.39 -10.43 0.44
N TRP A 142 1.40 -9.88 1.14
CA TRP A 142 1.23 -10.17 2.56
C TRP A 142 0.74 -11.59 2.81
N TRP A 143 -0.16 -12.09 1.95
CA TRP A 143 -0.60 -13.48 2.02
C TRP A 143 0.56 -14.48 1.83
N ILE A 144 1.43 -14.26 0.84
CA ILE A 144 2.62 -15.11 0.66
C ILE A 144 3.54 -15.03 1.87
N ALA A 145 3.68 -13.85 2.48
CA ALA A 145 4.56 -13.65 3.62
C ALA A 145 4.03 -14.30 4.91
N THR A 146 2.69 -14.40 5.09
CA THR A 146 2.11 -14.76 6.39
C THR A 146 0.91 -15.68 6.32
N GLY A 147 0.20 -15.71 5.19
CA GLY A 147 -1.19 -16.20 5.14
C GLY A 147 -1.39 -17.60 4.59
N LEU A 148 -0.48 -18.23 3.91
CA LEU A 148 -0.62 -19.48 3.12
C LEU A 148 -1.42 -20.63 3.79
N ASP A 149 -2.26 -20.31 4.77
CA ASP A 149 -3.08 -21.26 5.51
C ASP A 149 -4.07 -22.00 4.62
N LYS A 150 -4.15 -23.31 4.79
CA LYS A 150 -5.09 -24.24 4.15
C LYS A 150 -5.00 -24.32 2.62
N TRP A 151 -4.01 -23.68 2.03
CA TRP A 151 -3.93 -23.58 0.58
C TRP A 151 -3.10 -24.70 -0.07
N ALA A 152 -2.11 -25.23 0.64
CA ALA A 152 -1.31 -26.33 0.12
C ALA A 152 -2.08 -27.67 0.15
N PRO A 153 -1.92 -28.55 -0.86
CA PRO A 153 -2.45 -29.90 -0.83
C PRO A 153 -2.05 -30.64 0.46
N GLY A 154 -3.02 -31.20 1.17
CA GLY A 154 -2.81 -31.90 2.43
C GLY A 154 -2.96 -31.03 3.67
N GLY A 155 -3.29 -29.76 3.54
CA GLY A 155 -3.48 -28.80 4.63
C GLY A 155 -2.15 -28.35 5.25
N GLY A 156 -2.20 -27.35 6.10
CA GLY A 156 -1.02 -26.87 6.82
C GLY A 156 -0.12 -25.96 6.02
N GLY A 157 -0.69 -25.17 5.09
CA GLY A 157 0.04 -24.25 4.20
C GLY A 157 1.09 -23.41 4.91
N VAL A 158 0.70 -22.58 5.88
CA VAL A 158 1.66 -21.81 6.68
C VAL A 158 2.51 -22.73 7.55
N GLY A 159 1.94 -23.77 8.17
CA GLY A 159 2.69 -24.70 9.00
C GLY A 159 3.86 -25.36 8.28
N ASN A 160 3.68 -25.76 7.03
CA ASN A 160 4.75 -26.33 6.21
C ASN A 160 5.73 -25.25 5.72
N SER A 161 5.24 -24.06 5.35
CA SER A 161 6.07 -22.92 4.94
C SER A 161 6.88 -22.39 6.12
N VAL A 162 6.26 -22.29 7.30
CA VAL A 162 6.91 -21.88 8.55
C VAL A 162 7.99 -22.88 8.97
N LYS A 163 7.73 -24.19 8.85
CA LYS A 163 8.72 -25.20 9.15
C LYS A 163 9.94 -25.10 8.22
N ALA A 164 9.69 -24.80 6.95
CA ALA A 164 10.74 -24.54 5.98
C ALA A 164 11.46 -23.21 6.24
N LEU A 165 10.74 -22.16 6.67
CA LEU A 165 11.30 -20.85 6.99
C LEU A 165 12.08 -20.85 8.32
N GLY A 166 11.70 -21.70 9.27
CA GLY A 166 12.40 -21.89 10.53
C GLY A 166 13.60 -22.83 10.46
N ASP A 167 13.81 -23.53 9.34
CA ASP A 167 14.98 -24.36 9.12
C ASP A 167 16.18 -23.48 8.75
N PRO A 168 17.30 -23.57 9.48
CA PRO A 168 18.54 -22.86 9.13
C PRO A 168 19.01 -23.09 7.70
N ALA A 169 18.69 -24.22 7.10
CA ALA A 169 19.00 -24.53 5.70
C ALA A 169 18.18 -23.70 4.71
N THR A 170 17.03 -23.18 5.13
CA THR A 170 16.12 -22.32 4.34
C THR A 170 16.00 -20.92 4.91
N ALA A 171 16.84 -20.55 5.85
CA ALA A 171 16.87 -19.25 6.52
C ALA A 171 16.96 -18.09 5.50
N GLY A 172 16.08 -17.11 5.64
CA GLY A 172 15.97 -15.99 4.72
C GLY A 172 14.81 -16.09 3.71
N ALA A 173 14.08 -17.20 3.70
CA ALA A 173 12.87 -17.33 2.91
C ALA A 173 11.68 -16.66 3.62
N GLY A 174 11.58 -15.35 3.53
CA GLY A 174 10.50 -14.55 4.08
C GLY A 174 10.91 -13.69 5.27
N ALA A 175 10.47 -12.42 5.23
CA ALA A 175 10.86 -11.40 6.19
C ALA A 175 10.44 -11.68 7.63
N PHE A 176 9.48 -12.58 7.86
CA PHE A 176 8.86 -12.82 9.16
C PHE A 176 9.14 -14.20 9.73
N GLY A 177 9.91 -15.04 9.03
CA GLY A 177 10.40 -16.33 9.54
C GLY A 177 9.34 -17.23 10.16
N GLY A 178 8.08 -17.10 9.72
CA GLY A 178 6.96 -17.85 10.28
C GLY A 178 6.47 -17.38 11.64
N VAL A 179 6.94 -16.24 12.13
CA VAL A 179 6.52 -15.65 13.42
C VAL A 179 5.09 -15.11 13.36
N ILE A 180 4.65 -14.66 12.18
CA ILE A 180 3.31 -14.12 11.97
C ILE A 180 2.56 -15.03 11.01
N SER A 181 1.40 -15.51 11.44
CA SER A 181 0.40 -16.20 10.63
C SER A 181 -0.85 -15.33 10.55
N THR A 182 -1.32 -15.04 9.35
CA THR A 182 -2.46 -14.14 9.14
C THR A 182 -3.56 -14.84 8.33
N PRO A 183 -4.74 -15.12 8.92
CA PRO A 183 -5.89 -15.62 8.17
C PRO A 183 -6.28 -14.68 7.02
N ILE A 184 -6.80 -15.24 5.92
CA ILE A 184 -7.10 -14.49 4.67
C ILE A 184 -7.95 -13.24 4.92
N GLY A 185 -8.96 -13.31 5.79
CA GLY A 185 -9.77 -12.15 6.15
C GLY A 185 -8.95 -11.02 6.79
N TRP A 186 -7.98 -11.37 7.64
CA TRP A 186 -7.08 -10.41 8.25
C TRP A 186 -6.01 -9.91 7.28
N VAL A 187 -5.56 -10.73 6.32
CA VAL A 187 -4.71 -10.25 5.21
C VAL A 187 -5.40 -9.11 4.48
N PHE A 188 -6.68 -9.30 4.11
CA PHE A 188 -7.48 -8.25 3.46
C PHE A 188 -7.61 -6.99 4.32
N VAL A 189 -8.00 -7.14 5.59
CA VAL A 189 -8.20 -5.99 6.51
C VAL A 189 -6.90 -5.22 6.72
N ASN A 190 -5.81 -5.90 7.00
CA ASN A 190 -4.50 -5.29 7.24
C ASN A 190 -4.01 -4.50 6.04
N ILE A 191 -4.10 -5.10 4.84
CA ILE A 191 -3.67 -4.44 3.61
C ILE A 191 -4.56 -3.25 3.30
N LEU A 192 -5.88 -3.39 3.38
CA LEU A 192 -6.79 -2.27 3.10
C LEU A 192 -6.59 -1.09 4.05
N ALA A 193 -6.37 -1.37 5.34
CA ALA A 193 -6.03 -0.35 6.32
C ALA A 193 -4.72 0.37 5.96
N CYS A 194 -3.66 -0.37 5.63
CA CYS A 194 -2.37 0.21 5.27
C CYS A 194 -2.40 0.97 3.94
N LEU A 195 -3.13 0.48 2.94
CA LEU A 195 -3.36 1.22 1.69
C LEU A 195 -4.10 2.54 1.95
N THR A 196 -5.10 2.54 2.85
CA THR A 196 -5.80 3.75 3.25
C THR A 196 -4.86 4.74 3.94
N ILE A 197 -4.03 4.27 4.86
CA ILE A 197 -2.98 5.09 5.48
C ILE A 197 -2.03 5.66 4.43
N GLY A 198 -1.65 4.89 3.42
CA GLY A 198 -0.80 5.34 2.34
C GLY A 198 -1.38 6.52 1.55
N VAL A 199 -2.69 6.52 1.27
CA VAL A 199 -3.38 7.67 0.67
C VAL A 199 -3.33 8.89 1.58
N VAL A 200 -3.56 8.70 2.89
CA VAL A 200 -3.47 9.79 3.89
C VAL A 200 -2.06 10.35 3.95
N LEU A 201 -1.02 9.51 3.96
CA LEU A 201 0.38 9.94 3.91
C LEU A 201 0.68 10.75 2.64
N GLY A 202 0.13 10.35 1.50
CA GLY A 202 0.21 11.09 0.25
C GLY A 202 -0.36 12.51 0.39
N MET A 203 -1.57 12.64 0.91
CA MET A 203 -2.20 13.94 1.16
C MET A 203 -1.44 14.78 2.18
N LEU A 204 -0.93 14.17 3.24
CA LEU A 204 -0.11 14.87 4.24
C LEU A 204 1.21 15.34 3.65
N SER A 205 1.82 14.57 2.74
CA SER A 205 3.07 14.96 2.06
C SER A 205 2.92 16.27 1.30
N THR A 206 1.86 16.39 0.52
CA THR A 206 1.61 17.62 -0.28
C THR A 206 1.31 18.81 0.61
N ARG A 207 0.53 18.63 1.68
CA ARG A 207 0.24 19.68 2.64
C ARG A 207 1.47 20.14 3.42
N LEU A 208 2.25 19.18 3.91
CA LEU A 208 3.48 19.47 4.64
C LEU A 208 4.52 20.15 3.75
N ALA A 209 4.67 19.70 2.50
CA ALA A 209 5.55 20.32 1.52
C ALA A 209 5.17 21.78 1.27
N ALA A 210 3.88 22.10 1.23
CA ALA A 210 3.41 23.47 1.07
C ALA A 210 3.86 24.41 2.21
N LEU A 211 4.02 23.89 3.44
CA LEU A 211 4.54 24.67 4.57
C LEU A 211 6.04 24.99 4.43
N PHE A 212 6.78 24.13 3.76
CA PHE A 212 8.21 24.30 3.51
C PHE A 212 8.51 25.09 2.22
N THR A 213 7.49 25.35 1.40
CA THR A 213 7.65 26.09 0.14
C THR A 213 7.66 27.59 0.42
N PRO A 214 8.72 28.32 0.01
CA PRO A 214 8.77 29.78 0.16
C PRO A 214 7.60 30.43 -0.58
N LYS A 215 6.93 31.35 0.10
CA LYS A 215 5.86 32.14 -0.55
C LYS A 215 6.44 32.96 -1.70
N PRO A 216 5.78 33.03 -2.87
CA PRO A 216 6.19 33.89 -3.94
C PRO A 216 6.31 35.34 -3.43
N LYS A 217 7.42 36.00 -3.73
CA LYS A 217 7.54 37.44 -3.44
C LYS A 217 6.45 38.17 -4.23
N PRO A 218 5.72 39.12 -3.61
CA PRO A 218 4.75 39.90 -4.33
C PRO A 218 5.46 40.64 -5.50
N VAL A 219 4.93 40.42 -6.70
CA VAL A 219 5.40 41.14 -7.87
C VAL A 219 5.08 42.61 -7.62
N LYS A 220 6.10 43.44 -7.44
CA LYS A 220 5.92 44.88 -7.46
C LYS A 220 5.42 45.26 -8.88
N HIS A 221 4.14 45.55 -9.02
CA HIS A 221 3.66 46.25 -10.20
C HIS A 221 4.38 47.61 -10.22
N GLU A 222 5.37 47.74 -11.08
CA GLU A 222 5.90 49.07 -11.42
C GLU A 222 4.76 49.85 -12.03
N ALA A 223 4.43 50.95 -11.39
CA ALA A 223 3.44 51.86 -11.96
C ALA A 223 3.88 52.28 -13.37
N PRO A 224 2.98 52.33 -14.35
CA PRO A 224 3.34 52.80 -15.69
C PRO A 224 3.97 54.20 -15.59
N PRO A 225 5.02 54.45 -16.38
CA PRO A 225 5.71 55.74 -16.33
C PRO A 225 4.70 56.86 -16.57
N ALA A 226 4.61 57.77 -15.59
CA ALA A 226 3.82 58.99 -15.72
C ALA A 226 4.43 59.83 -16.85
N GLY A 227 3.81 59.84 -18.00
CA GLY A 227 4.23 60.72 -19.08
C GLY A 227 4.09 60.14 -20.49
N SER A 228 2.87 59.89 -20.92
CA SER A 228 2.52 60.01 -22.34
C SER A 228 1.11 60.61 -22.47
N ALA A 229 0.98 61.83 -21.98
CA ALA A 229 -0.04 62.70 -22.53
C ALA A 229 0.47 63.17 -23.90
N VAL A 230 -0.04 62.52 -24.95
CA VAL A 230 0.15 62.96 -26.32
C VAL A 230 -0.67 64.22 -26.49
N ALA A 231 -0.01 65.35 -26.84
CA ALA A 231 -0.58 66.52 -27.30
C ALA A 231 -1.19 66.35 -28.71
#